data_7c4af85df69eb6663b3653a72b267a65
#
_entry.id   7c4af85df69eb6663b3653a72b267a65
#
_cell.length_a   1.000
_cell.length_b   1.000
_cell.length_c   1.000
_cell.angle_alpha   90.00
_cell.angle_beta   90.00
_cell.angle_gamma   90.00
#
_symmetry.space_group_name_H-M   'P 1'
#
loop_
_entity.id
_entity.type
_entity.pdbx_description
1 polymer ?
#
loop_
_entity_poly.entity_id
_entity_poly.type
_entity_poly.pdbx_seq_one_letter_code
_entity_poly.pdbx_strand_id
1 'polypeptide(L)'
;YPSSSYEGISVEGARERCGAYLAKRDNIQADFVSGVPDSGVGHALGYAMASGIPYRRALVKYTPGYGRSYTPPAQEIRDLVATMKLCAVRVVINGNRIIICDDSIVRGTQLKNLTIKKLWDNGAKEIHVRPACPPLMFPCIYTSSTRTTGELACRKAIRALEGKEIEHPSEYLDHHSEKHAKMIDWIRRDLNVTSLKYLAIDDMIAAIGLPADQLCLHCWLGK
;
A
#
# COMPACT_ATOMS: atom_id res chain seq x y z
N TYR A 1 8.16 -13.17 -3.22
CA TYR A 1 7.13 -14.16 -2.89
C TYR A 1 7.21 -14.49 -1.40
N PRO A 2 6.08 -14.66 -0.64
CA PRO A 2 6.14 -14.83 0.83
C PRO A 2 7.02 -16.00 1.27
N SER A 3 6.97 -17.12 0.56
CA SER A 3 7.73 -18.35 0.87
C SER A 3 9.21 -18.29 0.45
N SER A 4 9.68 -17.17 -0.10
CA SER A 4 11.09 -17.02 -0.49
C SER A 4 11.94 -16.46 0.63
N SER A 5 13.25 -16.63 0.48
CA SER A 5 14.27 -15.94 1.26
C SER A 5 15.30 -15.31 0.34
N TYR A 6 15.93 -14.24 0.83
CA TYR A 6 17.04 -13.56 0.17
C TYR A 6 18.10 -13.23 1.21
N GLU A 7 19.35 -13.55 0.93
CA GLU A 7 20.49 -13.35 1.87
C GLU A 7 20.18 -13.89 3.30
N GLY A 8 19.55 -15.07 3.38
CA GLY A 8 19.17 -15.67 4.65
C GLY A 8 17.94 -15.05 5.34
N ILE A 9 17.35 -14.02 4.79
CA ILE A 9 16.20 -13.31 5.36
C ILE A 9 14.90 -13.82 4.72
N SER A 10 13.95 -14.25 5.54
CA SER A 10 12.60 -14.61 5.10
C SER A 10 11.85 -13.37 4.62
N VAL A 11 11.29 -13.44 3.42
CA VAL A 11 10.46 -12.36 2.86
C VAL A 11 9.21 -12.13 3.70
N GLU A 12 8.54 -13.19 4.16
CA GLU A 12 7.37 -13.05 5.03
C GLU A 12 7.74 -12.42 6.38
N GLY A 13 8.84 -12.87 7.00
CA GLY A 13 9.32 -12.26 8.24
C GLY A 13 9.68 -10.76 8.09
N ALA A 14 10.25 -10.35 6.95
CA ALA A 14 10.50 -8.94 6.66
C ALA A 14 9.19 -8.14 6.53
N ARG A 15 8.16 -8.70 5.89
CA ARG A 15 6.83 -8.08 5.78
C ARG A 15 6.17 -7.91 7.14
N GLU A 16 6.20 -8.93 7.99
CA GLU A 16 5.67 -8.84 9.36
C GLU A 16 6.39 -7.76 10.17
N ARG A 17 7.72 -7.65 10.06
CA ARG A 17 8.48 -6.57 10.71
C ARG A 17 8.10 -5.18 10.19
N CYS A 18 7.90 -5.01 8.89
CA CYS A 18 7.38 -3.75 8.33
C CYS A 18 6.03 -3.37 8.95
N GLY A 19 5.11 -4.33 9.05
CA GLY A 19 3.83 -4.13 9.72
C GLY A 19 3.96 -3.75 11.19
N ALA A 20 4.86 -4.40 11.91
CA ALA A 20 5.14 -4.09 13.31
C ALA A 20 5.71 -2.66 13.50
N TYR A 21 6.60 -2.21 12.62
CA TYR A 21 7.11 -0.83 12.65
C TYR A 21 6.01 0.21 12.35
N LEU A 22 5.12 -0.08 11.40
CA LEU A 22 3.94 0.76 11.15
C LEU A 22 3.08 0.91 12.42
N ALA A 23 2.79 -0.21 13.10
CA ALA A 23 1.98 -0.21 14.31
C ALA A 23 2.64 0.59 15.46
N LYS A 24 3.95 0.46 15.65
CA LYS A 24 4.70 1.19 16.70
C LYS A 24 4.63 2.70 16.57
N ARG A 25 4.47 3.21 15.32
CA ARG A 25 4.36 4.65 15.05
C ARG A 25 2.92 5.11 14.85
N ASP A 26 1.94 4.25 15.12
CA ASP A 26 0.53 4.55 14.91
C ASP A 26 -0.24 4.55 16.25
N ASN A 27 -1.20 5.45 16.35
CA ASN A 27 -2.07 5.60 17.53
C ASN A 27 -3.56 5.49 17.15
N ILE A 28 -3.85 4.95 15.95
CA ILE A 28 -5.22 4.81 15.47
C ILE A 28 -5.96 3.72 16.24
N GLN A 29 -7.16 4.06 16.67
CA GLN A 29 -8.11 3.09 17.21
C GLN A 29 -8.97 2.53 16.09
N ALA A 30 -8.85 1.25 15.82
CA ALA A 30 -9.62 0.53 14.83
C ALA A 30 -10.19 -0.77 15.42
N ASP A 31 -11.21 -1.31 14.77
CA ASP A 31 -11.86 -2.53 15.25
C ASP A 31 -11.10 -3.78 14.77
N PHE A 32 -10.40 -3.68 13.65
CA PHE A 32 -9.49 -4.74 13.18
C PHE A 32 -8.51 -4.25 12.11
N VAL A 33 -7.49 -5.07 11.86
CA VAL A 33 -6.50 -4.94 10.78
C VAL A 33 -6.81 -5.96 9.69
N SER A 34 -6.65 -5.58 8.43
CA SER A 34 -6.74 -6.48 7.28
C SER A 34 -5.66 -6.16 6.26
N GLY A 35 -5.23 -7.16 5.50
CA GLY A 35 -4.30 -6.98 4.38
C GLY A 35 -5.01 -7.03 3.03
N VAL A 36 -4.49 -6.29 2.06
CA VAL A 36 -4.86 -6.51 0.66
C VAL A 36 -4.28 -7.87 0.22
N PRO A 37 -5.09 -8.83 -0.20
CA PRO A 37 -4.58 -10.14 -0.61
C PRO A 37 -3.81 -10.07 -1.94
N ASP A 38 -2.66 -10.74 -2.10
CA ASP A 38 -1.92 -11.47 -1.08
C ASP A 38 -0.79 -10.62 -0.49
N SER A 39 -0.43 -9.50 -1.17
CA SER A 39 0.74 -8.66 -0.90
C SER A 39 0.74 -8.04 0.50
N GLY A 40 -0.42 -7.56 0.94
CA GLY A 40 -0.57 -6.88 2.23
C GLY A 40 -0.75 -7.79 3.44
N VAL A 41 -0.90 -9.11 3.26
CA VAL A 41 -1.28 -10.03 4.35
C VAL A 41 -0.20 -10.11 5.43
N GLY A 42 1.05 -10.36 5.07
CA GLY A 42 2.16 -10.45 6.04
C GLY A 42 2.34 -9.13 6.80
N HIS A 43 2.23 -7.99 6.11
CA HIS A 43 2.28 -6.66 6.74
C HIS A 43 1.14 -6.45 7.75
N ALA A 44 -0.08 -6.87 7.41
CA ALA A 44 -1.24 -6.77 8.28
C ALA A 44 -1.13 -7.67 9.51
N LEU A 45 -0.57 -8.87 9.35
CA LEU A 45 -0.30 -9.78 10.48
C LEU A 45 0.71 -9.17 11.45
N GLY A 46 1.83 -8.64 10.94
CA GLY A 46 2.83 -7.97 11.77
C GLY A 46 2.27 -6.74 12.48
N TYR A 47 1.43 -5.94 11.79
CA TYR A 47 0.74 -4.81 12.40
C TYR A 47 -0.19 -5.26 13.53
N ALA A 48 -1.04 -6.27 13.28
CA ALA A 48 -1.99 -6.80 14.27
C ALA A 48 -1.28 -7.35 15.51
N MET A 49 -0.22 -8.14 15.33
CA MET A 49 0.57 -8.69 16.44
C MET A 49 1.21 -7.60 17.30
N ALA A 50 1.74 -6.53 16.67
CA ALA A 50 2.42 -5.46 17.40
C ALA A 50 1.46 -4.46 18.06
N SER A 51 0.28 -4.22 17.50
CA SER A 51 -0.72 -3.28 18.03
C SER A 51 -1.69 -3.92 19.02
N GLY A 52 -1.84 -5.25 19.01
CA GLY A 52 -2.90 -5.95 19.74
C GLY A 52 -4.30 -5.83 19.10
N ILE A 53 -4.43 -5.12 17.98
CA ILE A 53 -5.69 -5.02 17.23
C ILE A 53 -5.89 -6.32 16.44
N PRO A 54 -7.06 -6.98 16.51
CA PRO A 54 -7.25 -8.28 15.88
C PRO A 54 -7.14 -8.20 14.36
N TYR A 55 -6.53 -9.23 13.75
CA TYR A 55 -6.54 -9.41 12.30
C TYR A 55 -7.86 -10.06 11.85
N ARG A 56 -8.51 -9.50 10.83
CA ARG A 56 -9.68 -10.11 10.17
C ARG A 56 -9.58 -9.98 8.65
N ARG A 57 -10.13 -10.95 7.94
CA ARG A 57 -10.13 -10.94 6.47
C ARG A 57 -11.32 -10.13 5.94
N ALA A 58 -11.13 -8.84 5.72
CA ALA A 58 -12.12 -7.97 5.07
C ALA A 58 -12.20 -8.23 3.56
N LEU A 59 -11.09 -8.65 2.98
CA LEU A 59 -10.94 -8.92 1.56
C LEU A 59 -10.38 -10.33 1.36
N VAL A 60 -10.87 -11.02 0.35
CA VAL A 60 -10.38 -12.34 -0.05
C VAL A 60 -10.15 -12.39 -1.55
N LYS A 61 -9.10 -13.07 -1.96
CA LYS A 61 -8.80 -13.29 -3.36
C LYS A 61 -9.58 -14.51 -3.83
N TYR A 62 -10.32 -14.35 -4.92
CA TYR A 62 -11.04 -15.43 -5.54
C TYR A 62 -10.31 -15.87 -6.81
N THR A 63 -9.78 -17.07 -6.81
CA THR A 63 -8.97 -17.60 -7.93
C THR A 63 -9.53 -18.84 -8.62
N PRO A 64 -10.74 -19.38 -8.30
CA PRO A 64 -11.19 -20.59 -8.98
C PRO A 64 -11.57 -20.33 -10.44
N GLY A 65 -11.02 -21.14 -11.35
CA GLY A 65 -11.54 -21.39 -12.68
C GLY A 65 -11.20 -20.41 -13.79
N TYR A 66 -10.76 -19.21 -13.51
CA TYR A 66 -10.36 -18.25 -14.54
C TYR A 66 -8.84 -18.07 -14.54
N GLY A 67 -8.21 -18.40 -15.66
CA GLY A 67 -6.82 -18.11 -15.93
C GLY A 67 -6.48 -16.62 -15.76
N ARG A 68 -5.50 -16.14 -16.47
CA ARG A 68 -5.11 -14.72 -16.38
C ARG A 68 -6.24 -13.81 -16.88
N SER A 69 -6.52 -12.70 -16.20
CA SER A 69 -7.65 -11.78 -16.47
C SER A 69 -7.60 -11.10 -17.85
N TYR A 70 -6.53 -11.27 -18.61
CA TYR A 70 -6.38 -10.78 -19.98
C TYR A 70 -6.81 -11.80 -21.06
N THR A 71 -7.20 -13.01 -20.66
CA THR A 71 -7.59 -14.08 -21.58
C THR A 71 -8.97 -13.90 -22.24
N PRO A 72 -10.00 -13.30 -21.57
CA PRO A 72 -11.27 -13.04 -22.24
C PRO A 72 -11.15 -11.97 -23.32
N PRO A 73 -11.75 -12.17 -24.51
CA PRO A 73 -11.63 -11.23 -25.63
C PRO A 73 -12.38 -9.91 -25.42
N ALA A 74 -13.48 -9.90 -24.65
CA ALA A 74 -14.28 -8.69 -24.40
C ALA A 74 -13.79 -7.91 -23.19
N GLN A 75 -13.71 -6.56 -23.30
CA GLN A 75 -13.25 -5.68 -22.23
C GLN A 75 -14.17 -5.79 -20.98
N GLU A 76 -15.48 -5.84 -21.18
CA GLU A 76 -16.46 -5.96 -20.09
C GLU A 76 -16.25 -7.23 -19.27
N ILE A 77 -15.91 -8.35 -19.91
CA ILE A 77 -15.62 -9.62 -19.24
C ILE A 77 -14.28 -9.51 -18.49
N ARG A 78 -13.27 -8.84 -19.06
CA ARG A 78 -11.99 -8.61 -18.37
C ARG A 78 -12.17 -7.77 -17.11
N ASP A 79 -12.99 -6.73 -17.17
CA ASP A 79 -13.30 -5.85 -16.03
C ASP A 79 -14.10 -6.60 -14.96
N LEU A 80 -15.07 -7.43 -15.37
CA LEU A 80 -15.82 -8.31 -14.47
C LEU A 80 -14.89 -9.31 -13.77
N VAL A 81 -14.03 -10.00 -14.51
CA VAL A 81 -13.05 -10.95 -13.95
C VAL A 81 -12.07 -10.26 -13.00
N ALA A 82 -11.59 -9.05 -13.34
CA ALA A 82 -10.74 -8.26 -12.45
C ALA A 82 -11.48 -7.88 -11.15
N THR A 83 -12.76 -7.51 -11.27
CA THR A 83 -13.61 -7.18 -10.13
C THR A 83 -13.89 -8.39 -9.24
N MET A 84 -14.06 -9.58 -9.81
CA MET A 84 -14.32 -10.84 -9.08
C MET A 84 -13.07 -11.36 -8.36
N LYS A 85 -11.85 -10.98 -8.80
CA LYS A 85 -10.60 -11.44 -8.15
C LYS A 85 -10.45 -10.99 -6.71
N LEU A 86 -11.11 -9.90 -6.31
CA LEU A 86 -11.06 -9.37 -4.96
C LEU A 86 -12.48 -9.26 -4.41
N CYS A 87 -12.85 -10.15 -3.51
CA CYS A 87 -14.18 -10.16 -2.88
C CYS A 87 -14.14 -9.50 -1.50
N ALA A 88 -15.12 -8.65 -1.22
CA ALA A 88 -15.32 -8.05 0.09
C ALA A 88 -16.19 -8.95 0.98
N VAL A 89 -15.81 -9.10 2.24
CA VAL A 89 -16.55 -9.87 3.25
C VAL A 89 -17.43 -8.92 4.06
N ARG A 90 -18.63 -8.64 3.57
CA ARG A 90 -19.53 -7.62 4.13
C ARG A 90 -19.76 -7.76 5.64
N VAL A 91 -19.98 -8.97 6.13
CA VAL A 91 -20.22 -9.22 7.57
C VAL A 91 -19.02 -8.82 8.46
N VAL A 92 -17.81 -8.77 7.88
CA VAL A 92 -16.61 -8.31 8.56
C VAL A 92 -16.45 -6.79 8.46
N ILE A 93 -16.84 -6.20 7.33
CA ILE A 93 -16.59 -4.79 7.00
C ILE A 93 -17.64 -3.87 7.64
N ASN A 94 -18.92 -4.25 7.57
CA ASN A 94 -20.03 -3.37 7.89
C ASN A 94 -19.97 -2.80 9.31
N GLY A 95 -20.00 -1.48 9.42
CA GLY A 95 -20.01 -0.73 10.68
C GLY A 95 -18.64 -0.64 11.39
N ASN A 96 -17.58 -1.21 10.81
CA ASN A 96 -16.26 -1.27 11.46
C ASN A 96 -15.28 -0.20 10.95
N ARG A 97 -14.36 0.21 11.83
CA ARG A 97 -13.17 1.01 11.54
C ARG A 97 -12.04 0.04 11.19
N ILE A 98 -11.46 0.20 10.00
CA ILE A 98 -10.58 -0.82 9.41
C ILE A 98 -9.21 -0.22 9.13
N ILE A 99 -8.13 -0.88 9.59
CA ILE A 99 -6.78 -0.63 9.10
C ILE A 99 -6.53 -1.59 7.94
N ILE A 100 -6.19 -1.03 6.78
CA ILE A 100 -5.82 -1.80 5.58
C ILE A 100 -4.33 -1.64 5.32
N CYS A 101 -3.58 -2.74 5.41
CA CYS A 101 -2.18 -2.80 5.02
C CYS A 101 -2.04 -3.29 3.57
N ASP A 102 -1.10 -2.67 2.85
CA ASP A 102 -0.67 -3.12 1.54
C ASP A 102 0.85 -2.97 1.42
N ASP A 103 1.47 -3.58 0.42
CA ASP A 103 2.90 -3.47 0.21
C ASP A 103 3.32 -2.06 -0.24
N SER A 104 2.57 -1.46 -1.18
CA SER A 104 2.91 -0.15 -1.76
C SER A 104 1.71 0.54 -2.41
N ILE A 105 1.81 1.87 -2.59
CA ILE A 105 0.93 2.65 -3.45
C ILE A 105 1.76 3.19 -4.61
N VAL A 106 1.62 2.59 -5.79
CA VAL A 106 2.30 3.04 -7.02
C VAL A 106 1.51 4.17 -7.68
N ARG A 107 0.41 3.83 -8.35
CA ARG A 107 -0.47 4.78 -9.04
C ARG A 107 -1.68 5.22 -8.22
N GLY A 108 -2.04 4.42 -7.21
CA GLY A 108 -3.22 4.60 -6.38
C GLY A 108 -4.54 4.16 -7.03
N THR A 109 -4.61 4.06 -8.37
CA THR A 109 -5.86 3.82 -9.11
C THR A 109 -6.54 2.50 -8.75
N GLN A 110 -5.78 1.40 -8.70
CA GLN A 110 -6.35 0.10 -8.34
C GLN A 110 -6.79 0.06 -6.87
N LEU A 111 -5.98 0.60 -5.96
CA LEU A 111 -6.31 0.70 -4.55
C LEU A 111 -7.62 1.49 -4.36
N LYS A 112 -7.74 2.67 -5.00
CA LYS A 112 -8.93 3.54 -4.96
C LYS A 112 -10.17 2.85 -5.52
N ASN A 113 -10.09 2.40 -6.78
CA ASN A 113 -11.26 1.98 -7.55
C ASN A 113 -11.75 0.56 -7.22
N LEU A 114 -10.86 -0.31 -6.73
CA LEU A 114 -11.22 -1.68 -6.39
C LEU A 114 -11.29 -1.88 -4.88
N THR A 115 -10.19 -1.66 -4.17
CA THR A 115 -10.09 -2.00 -2.76
C THR A 115 -10.92 -1.04 -1.89
N ILE A 116 -10.61 0.26 -1.94
CA ILE A 116 -11.25 1.26 -1.08
C ILE A 116 -12.73 1.41 -1.40
N LYS A 117 -13.07 1.47 -2.70
CA LYS A 117 -14.48 1.50 -3.11
C LYS A 117 -15.27 0.33 -2.56
N LYS A 118 -14.74 -0.91 -2.64
CA LYS A 118 -15.42 -2.09 -2.10
C LYS A 118 -15.61 -2.03 -0.59
N LEU A 119 -14.65 -1.49 0.16
CA LEU A 119 -14.78 -1.35 1.60
C LEU A 119 -15.92 -0.36 1.94
N TRP A 120 -15.98 0.79 1.27
CA TRP A 120 -17.08 1.76 1.45
C TRP A 120 -18.43 1.19 1.03
N ASP A 121 -18.51 0.56 -0.13
CA ASP A 121 -19.74 -0.06 -0.67
C ASP A 121 -20.28 -1.17 0.26
N ASN A 122 -19.43 -1.77 1.10
CA ASN A 122 -19.81 -2.78 2.07
C ASN A 122 -19.98 -2.24 3.50
N GLY A 123 -20.03 -0.90 3.67
CA GLY A 123 -20.42 -0.25 4.91
C GLY A 123 -19.28 -0.06 5.92
N ALA A 124 -18.03 0.06 5.48
CA ALA A 124 -16.95 0.47 6.38
C ALA A 124 -17.29 1.81 7.05
N LYS A 125 -16.98 1.96 8.34
CA LYS A 125 -17.16 3.21 9.07
C LYS A 125 -15.99 4.16 8.90
N GLU A 126 -14.79 3.63 8.93
CA GLU A 126 -13.52 4.33 8.70
C GLU A 126 -12.56 3.39 7.97
N ILE A 127 -11.71 3.96 7.12
CA ILE A 127 -10.66 3.24 6.40
C ILE A 127 -9.32 3.95 6.62
N HIS A 128 -8.38 3.25 7.25
CA HIS A 128 -7.04 3.71 7.55
C HIS A 128 -6.04 2.91 6.71
N VAL A 129 -5.40 3.52 5.73
CA VAL A 129 -4.47 2.83 4.82
C VAL A 129 -3.04 2.94 5.33
N ARG A 130 -2.33 1.80 5.34
CA ARG A 130 -0.95 1.66 5.84
C ARG A 130 -0.08 0.92 4.83
N PRO A 131 0.50 1.64 3.85
CA PRO A 131 1.48 1.07 2.94
C PRO A 131 2.76 0.73 3.69
N ALA A 132 3.28 -0.49 3.48
CA ALA A 132 4.43 -1.00 4.19
C ALA A 132 5.79 -0.65 3.53
N CYS A 133 5.80 0.43 2.78
CA CYS A 133 7.00 1.07 2.24
C CYS A 133 6.84 2.59 2.29
N PRO A 134 7.91 3.38 2.08
CA PRO A 134 7.80 4.83 1.90
C PRO A 134 7.07 5.20 0.59
N PRO A 135 6.65 6.48 0.43
CA PRO A 135 6.07 6.95 -0.82
C PRO A 135 7.01 6.78 -2.01
N LEU A 136 6.53 6.17 -3.11
CA LEU A 136 7.32 5.97 -4.33
C LEU A 136 7.48 7.28 -5.10
N MET A 137 8.70 7.81 -5.14
CA MET A 137 9.03 9.12 -5.72
C MET A 137 9.64 9.02 -7.11
N PHE A 138 10.28 7.89 -7.43
CA PHE A 138 11.00 7.67 -8.68
C PHE A 138 10.57 6.36 -9.34
N PRO A 139 10.51 6.31 -10.70
CA PRO A 139 10.22 5.06 -11.40
C PRO A 139 11.36 4.05 -11.21
N CYS A 140 11.00 2.77 -11.17
CA CYS A 140 12.00 1.70 -11.06
C CYS A 140 12.83 1.60 -12.34
N ILE A 141 14.16 1.55 -12.20
CA ILE A 141 15.09 1.41 -13.33
C ILE A 141 15.20 -0.04 -13.84
N TYR A 142 14.75 -1.02 -13.04
CA TYR A 142 14.85 -2.45 -13.37
C TYR A 142 13.55 -3.05 -13.90
N THR A 143 12.40 -2.48 -13.57
CA THR A 143 11.10 -3.05 -13.95
C THR A 143 10.30 -2.08 -14.81
N SER A 144 9.47 -2.64 -15.69
CA SER A 144 8.57 -1.86 -16.54
C SER A 144 7.25 -1.46 -15.86
N SER A 145 7.06 -1.80 -14.58
CA SER A 145 5.81 -1.55 -13.85
C SER A 145 5.56 -0.07 -13.54
N THR A 146 6.64 0.74 -13.52
CA THR A 146 6.61 2.17 -13.24
C THR A 146 7.47 2.93 -14.26
N ARG A 147 7.03 2.97 -15.53
CA ARG A 147 7.85 3.52 -16.63
C ARG A 147 7.98 5.03 -16.60
N THR A 148 6.97 5.74 -16.10
CA THR A 148 6.92 7.21 -16.15
C THR A 148 6.74 7.80 -14.76
N THR A 149 7.49 8.85 -14.48
CA THR A 149 7.42 9.60 -13.23
C THR A 149 6.00 10.11 -12.95
N GLY A 150 5.34 10.69 -13.94
CA GLY A 150 4.01 11.29 -13.80
C GLY A 150 2.87 10.33 -13.44
N GLU A 151 3.08 9.00 -13.54
CA GLU A 151 2.09 8.00 -13.13
C GLU A 151 2.08 7.73 -11.62
N LEU A 152 3.17 8.03 -10.93
CA LEU A 152 3.30 7.78 -9.49
C LEU A 152 2.35 8.67 -8.68
N ALA A 153 1.67 8.10 -7.68
CA ALA A 153 0.71 8.82 -6.84
C ALA A 153 1.34 10.06 -6.18
N CYS A 154 2.57 9.94 -5.69
CA CYS A 154 3.32 11.04 -5.08
C CYS A 154 3.62 12.15 -6.08
N ARG A 155 4.02 11.80 -7.30
CA ARG A 155 4.31 12.78 -8.36
C ARG A 155 3.06 13.51 -8.84
N LYS A 156 1.93 12.81 -8.93
CA LYS A 156 0.63 13.45 -9.19
C LYS A 156 0.27 14.46 -8.09
N ALA A 157 0.47 14.09 -6.83
CA ALA A 157 0.22 14.98 -5.70
C ALA A 157 1.11 16.23 -5.76
N ILE A 158 2.41 16.06 -5.98
CA ILE A 158 3.38 17.16 -6.10
C ILE A 158 2.98 18.08 -7.25
N ARG A 159 2.69 17.54 -8.42
CA ARG A 159 2.24 18.34 -9.57
C ARG A 159 0.95 19.12 -9.29
N ALA A 160 0.02 18.53 -8.56
CA ALA A 160 -1.23 19.21 -8.18
C ALA A 160 -0.99 20.33 -7.16
N LEU A 161 -0.04 20.16 -6.25
CA LEU A 161 0.31 21.14 -5.22
C LEU A 161 1.15 22.31 -5.77
N GLU A 162 2.07 22.04 -6.69
CA GLU A 162 3.01 23.02 -7.22
C GLU A 162 2.56 23.62 -8.58
N GLY A 163 1.50 23.08 -9.19
CA GLY A 163 1.01 23.51 -10.51
C GLY A 163 1.91 23.10 -11.68
N LYS A 164 3.02 22.39 -11.42
CA LYS A 164 4.00 21.95 -12.43
C LYS A 164 4.70 20.69 -12.00
N GLU A 165 5.35 20.01 -12.94
CA GLU A 165 6.25 18.90 -12.62
C GLU A 165 7.54 19.42 -11.98
N ILE A 166 8.00 18.79 -10.91
CA ILE A 166 9.27 19.11 -10.23
C ILE A 166 10.23 17.97 -10.46
N GLU A 167 11.36 18.23 -11.10
CA GLU A 167 12.36 17.22 -11.42
C GLU A 167 13.05 16.69 -10.16
N HIS A 168 13.45 17.58 -9.25
CA HIS A 168 14.15 17.24 -8.01
C HIS A 168 13.30 17.55 -6.77
N PRO A 169 12.45 16.60 -6.29
CA PRO A 169 11.50 16.83 -5.21
C PRO A 169 12.14 16.67 -3.81
N SER A 170 13.33 17.20 -3.57
CA SER A 170 14.10 16.98 -2.33
C SER A 170 13.33 17.33 -1.05
N GLU A 171 12.56 18.43 -1.06
CA GLU A 171 11.75 18.84 0.09
C GLU A 171 10.58 17.87 0.40
N TYR A 172 10.16 17.08 -0.59
CA TYR A 172 9.13 16.06 -0.44
C TYR A 172 9.69 14.71 0.04
N LEU A 173 11.01 14.51 -0.05
CA LEU A 173 11.67 13.28 0.45
C LEU A 173 11.83 13.30 1.96
N ASP A 174 11.96 14.47 2.57
CA ASP A 174 12.02 14.62 4.02
C ASP A 174 10.64 14.41 4.64
N HIS A 175 10.48 13.27 5.32
CA HIS A 175 9.23 12.88 5.96
C HIS A 175 8.79 13.76 7.14
N HIS A 176 9.65 14.66 7.59
CA HIS A 176 9.33 15.68 8.60
C HIS A 176 8.90 17.01 7.99
N SER A 177 9.05 17.19 6.68
CA SER A 177 8.71 18.44 6.02
C SER A 177 7.21 18.68 5.90
N GLU A 178 6.81 19.96 5.92
CA GLU A 178 5.42 20.35 5.65
C GLU A 178 4.96 19.95 4.25
N LYS A 179 5.87 20.01 3.26
CA LYS A 179 5.58 19.60 1.87
C LYS A 179 5.28 18.11 1.78
N HIS A 180 6.06 17.27 2.47
CA HIS A 180 5.75 15.84 2.55
C HIS A 180 4.36 15.61 3.16
N ALA A 181 4.05 16.26 4.28
CA ALA A 181 2.75 16.12 4.92
C ALA A 181 1.58 16.53 3.99
N LYS A 182 1.73 17.64 3.24
CA LYS A 182 0.75 18.10 2.24
C LYS A 182 0.58 17.09 1.10
N MET A 183 1.67 16.48 0.62
CA MET A 183 1.63 15.43 -0.40
C MET A 183 0.86 14.20 0.08
N ILE A 184 1.13 13.72 1.29
CA ILE A 184 0.43 12.57 1.87
C ILE A 184 -1.06 12.89 2.06
N ASP A 185 -1.41 14.08 2.54
CA ASP A 185 -2.80 14.49 2.70
C ASP A 185 -3.55 14.62 1.36
N TRP A 186 -2.87 15.10 0.32
CA TRP A 186 -3.43 15.10 -1.03
C TRP A 186 -3.76 13.68 -1.49
N ILE A 187 -2.82 12.73 -1.33
CA ILE A 187 -3.02 11.31 -1.70
C ILE A 187 -4.15 10.69 -0.87
N ARG A 188 -4.21 10.98 0.43
CA ARG A 188 -5.30 10.55 1.32
C ARG A 188 -6.66 10.97 0.79
N ARG A 189 -6.79 12.25 0.41
CA ARG A 189 -8.05 12.80 -0.17
C ARG A 189 -8.37 12.16 -1.52
N ASP A 190 -7.38 12.01 -2.39
CA ASP A 190 -7.60 11.36 -3.69
C ASP A 190 -8.05 9.90 -3.54
N LEU A 191 -7.49 9.15 -2.60
CA LEU A 191 -7.90 7.79 -2.29
C LEU A 191 -9.27 7.71 -1.59
N ASN A 192 -9.77 8.82 -1.07
CA ASN A 192 -10.98 8.89 -0.26
C ASN A 192 -10.93 7.98 0.97
N VAL A 193 -9.88 8.12 1.78
CA VAL A 193 -9.68 7.35 3.02
C VAL A 193 -9.61 8.24 4.25
N THR A 194 -9.94 7.68 5.42
CA THR A 194 -9.96 8.41 6.69
C THR A 194 -8.56 8.86 7.09
N SER A 195 -7.56 7.96 6.96
CA SER A 195 -6.15 8.32 7.18
C SER A 195 -5.21 7.51 6.29
N LEU A 196 -4.06 8.08 6.00
CA LEU A 196 -2.97 7.46 5.24
C LEU A 196 -1.66 7.72 5.97
N LYS A 197 -0.88 6.66 6.21
CA LYS A 197 0.45 6.75 6.80
C LYS A 197 1.36 5.69 6.21
N TYR A 198 2.45 6.13 5.63
CA TYR A 198 3.46 5.26 5.04
C TYR A 198 4.50 4.81 6.08
N LEU A 199 5.16 3.69 5.81
CA LEU A 199 6.32 3.27 6.57
C LEU A 199 7.49 4.25 6.30
N ALA A 200 8.23 4.61 7.34
CA ALA A 200 9.43 5.42 7.18
C ALA A 200 10.56 4.60 6.52
N ILE A 201 11.46 5.27 5.79
CA ILE A 201 12.55 4.60 5.07
C ILE A 201 13.50 3.84 6.04
N ASP A 202 13.84 4.45 7.17
CA ASP A 202 14.72 3.83 8.17
C ASP A 202 14.08 2.59 8.81
N ASP A 203 12.76 2.65 9.06
CA ASP A 203 12.02 1.50 9.57
C ASP A 203 11.93 0.37 8.55
N MET A 204 11.78 0.70 7.27
CA MET A 204 11.78 -0.30 6.19
C MET A 204 13.15 -0.99 6.10
N ILE A 205 14.24 -0.24 6.12
CA ILE A 205 15.60 -0.78 6.13
C ILE A 205 15.80 -1.70 7.34
N ALA A 206 15.45 -1.22 8.53
CA ALA A 206 15.53 -1.99 9.76
C ALA A 206 14.66 -3.27 9.72
N ALA A 207 13.47 -3.20 9.12
CA ALA A 207 12.57 -4.34 8.97
C ALA A 207 13.12 -5.39 7.99
N ILE A 208 13.78 -4.97 6.92
CA ILE A 208 14.46 -5.88 5.97
C ILE A 208 15.61 -6.59 6.69
N GLY A 209 16.42 -5.87 7.46
CA GLY A 209 17.53 -6.44 8.24
C GLY A 209 18.84 -6.59 7.47
N LEU A 210 18.98 -5.90 6.32
CA LEU A 210 20.22 -5.75 5.59
C LEU A 210 20.76 -4.33 5.74
N PRO A 211 22.10 -4.11 5.65
CA PRO A 211 22.69 -2.78 5.57
C PRO A 211 22.12 -1.98 4.40
N ALA A 212 21.98 -0.66 4.57
CA ALA A 212 21.37 0.21 3.57
C ALA A 212 22.12 0.23 2.22
N ASP A 213 23.44 0.04 2.25
CA ASP A 213 24.31 -0.04 1.07
C ASP A 213 24.15 -1.33 0.27
N GLN A 214 23.50 -2.35 0.83
CA GLN A 214 23.10 -3.59 0.15
C GLN A 214 21.68 -3.55 -0.39
N LEU A 215 20.95 -2.44 -0.23
CA LEU A 215 19.58 -2.28 -0.67
C LEU A 215 19.48 -1.28 -1.83
N CYS A 216 18.68 -1.60 -2.84
CA CYS A 216 18.28 -0.62 -3.84
C CYS A 216 17.20 0.29 -3.26
N LEU A 217 17.51 1.55 -3.04
CA LEU A 217 16.60 2.57 -2.51
C LEU A 217 16.15 3.58 -3.56
N HIS A 218 16.42 3.31 -4.84
CA HIS A 218 16.17 4.25 -5.95
C HIS A 218 14.72 4.72 -6.03
N CYS A 219 13.75 3.81 -5.90
CA CYS A 219 12.34 4.19 -6.01
C CYS A 219 11.87 5.23 -4.98
N TRP A 220 12.56 5.35 -3.87
CA TRP A 220 12.24 6.27 -2.77
C TRP A 220 13.16 7.49 -2.72
N LEU A 221 14.46 7.33 -2.98
CA LEU A 221 15.47 8.36 -2.78
C LEU A 221 16.12 8.87 -4.08
N GLY A 222 15.95 8.18 -5.20
CA GLY A 222 16.57 8.51 -6.48
C GLY A 222 18.07 8.15 -6.57
N LYS A 223 18.56 7.29 -5.66
CA LYS A 223 19.96 6.90 -5.53
C LYS A 223 20.14 5.43 -5.84
#